data_122f2818534218beb3a2a501466a19dc
#
_entry.id   122f2818534218beb3a2a501466a19dc
#
_cell.length_a   1.000
_cell.length_b   1.000
_cell.length_c   1.000
_cell.angle_alpha   90.00
_cell.angle_beta   90.00
_cell.angle_gamma   90.00
#
_symmetry.space_group_name_H-M   'P 1'
#
loop_
_entity.id
_entity.type
_entity.pdbx_description
1 polymer ?
#
loop_
_entity_poly.entity_id
_entity_poly.type
_entity_poly.pdbx_seq_one_letter_code
_entity_poly.pdbx_strand_id
1 'polypeptide(L)'
;MNTSGENLILKDIASEMKDAYLDYSMSVIAARALPDVRDGLKPVHRRILYTMYGNGLYPEKPFRKCADTVGNVLGQYHPHGDASVYDALVRMAQDFSLRYPLVHGHGNFGSVDGDPPAAYRYTESKMSKISMRMLTDIDKETVDFMPNYDDRLQEPVVLPSRFPNLLVNGSTGIAVGMATNIPPHNLGEVIDGACCLLDNPNAGLDQLMEHIKGPDFPTGGIIMGRSGIRAAYATGRGKIILRAKTHIEQHKNGRERIIVTEIPYMVNKARLIERIADLVKEKKVDQISNIRD
;
A
#
# COMPACT_ATOMS: atom_id res chain seq x y z
N MET A 1 13.80 44.43 44.11
CA MET A 1 14.25 43.24 43.37
C MET A 1 13.01 42.38 43.18
N ASN A 2 12.35 42.46 42.00
CA ASN A 2 11.20 41.63 41.64
C ASN A 2 11.71 40.28 41.22
N THR A 3 11.54 39.28 42.05
CA THR A 3 11.63 37.90 41.63
C THR A 3 10.34 37.58 40.90
N SER A 4 10.44 37.49 39.57
CA SER A 4 9.40 36.93 38.71
C SER A 4 9.05 35.53 39.21
N GLY A 5 7.86 35.37 39.80
CA GLY A 5 7.38 34.06 40.25
C GLY A 5 7.27 33.15 39.04
N GLU A 6 8.17 32.20 38.93
CA GLU A 6 8.03 31.07 38.04
C GLU A 6 6.80 30.29 38.49
N ASN A 7 5.78 30.21 37.64
CA ASN A 7 4.61 29.36 37.84
C ASN A 7 5.05 27.92 37.63
N LEU A 8 5.61 27.29 38.65
CA LEU A 8 5.95 25.86 38.64
C LEU A 8 4.65 25.05 38.80
N ILE A 9 4.25 24.39 37.73
CA ILE A 9 3.17 23.40 37.73
C ILE A 9 3.81 22.03 37.91
N LEU A 10 3.59 21.41 39.06
CA LEU A 10 4.01 20.02 39.29
C LEU A 10 3.04 19.11 38.55
N LYS A 11 3.55 18.33 37.58
CA LYS A 11 2.82 17.27 36.89
C LYS A 11 3.43 15.91 37.21
N ASP A 12 2.57 14.93 37.50
CA ASP A 12 3.01 13.55 37.61
C ASP A 12 3.43 13.03 36.26
N ILE A 13 4.68 12.59 36.15
CA ILE A 13 5.27 12.12 34.88
C ILE A 13 4.53 10.89 34.31
N ALA A 14 4.02 10.01 35.18
CA ALA A 14 3.29 8.82 34.74
C ALA A 14 1.95 9.19 34.08
N SER A 15 1.23 10.18 34.64
CA SER A 15 -0.01 10.69 34.07
C SER A 15 0.25 11.41 32.75
N GLU A 16 1.23 12.30 32.68
CA GLU A 16 1.58 13.07 31.50
C GLU A 16 2.01 12.13 30.34
N MET A 17 2.85 11.15 30.65
CA MET A 17 3.27 10.13 29.67
C MET A 17 2.10 9.29 29.16
N LYS A 18 1.17 8.92 30.04
CA LYS A 18 -0.02 8.17 29.65
C LYS A 18 -0.89 8.96 28.68
N ASP A 19 -1.18 10.22 29.00
CA ASP A 19 -2.02 11.08 28.18
C ASP A 19 -1.35 11.36 26.81
N ALA A 20 -0.07 11.72 26.80
CA ALA A 20 0.70 11.93 25.58
C ALA A 20 0.78 10.65 24.69
N TYR A 21 0.91 9.47 25.32
CA TYR A 21 0.92 8.22 24.58
C TYR A 21 -0.44 7.85 24.01
N LEU A 22 -1.53 8.15 24.71
CA LEU A 22 -2.89 7.98 24.20
C LEU A 22 -3.15 8.88 23.00
N ASP A 23 -2.81 10.16 23.08
CA ASP A 23 -2.96 11.12 21.99
C ASP A 23 -2.14 10.72 20.77
N TYR A 24 -0.88 10.32 20.97
CA TYR A 24 -0.05 9.78 19.91
C TYR A 24 -0.67 8.53 19.27
N SER A 25 -1.13 7.58 20.09
CA SER A 25 -1.73 6.34 19.62
C SER A 25 -2.98 6.60 18.78
N MET A 26 -3.87 7.47 19.25
CA MET A 26 -5.08 7.87 18.53
C MET A 26 -4.73 8.54 17.19
N SER A 27 -3.74 9.42 17.18
CA SER A 27 -3.26 10.06 15.96
C SER A 27 -2.71 9.04 14.96
N VAL A 28 -1.92 8.05 15.41
CA VAL A 28 -1.36 7.00 14.53
C VAL A 28 -2.46 6.11 13.97
N ILE A 29 -3.47 5.76 14.74
CA ILE A 29 -4.60 4.93 14.30
C ILE A 29 -5.45 5.69 13.28
N ALA A 30 -5.95 6.88 13.65
CA ALA A 30 -6.93 7.61 12.86
C ALA A 30 -6.33 8.33 11.64
N ALA A 31 -5.09 8.87 11.76
CA ALA A 31 -4.55 9.80 10.76
C ALA A 31 -3.25 9.33 10.07
N ARG A 32 -2.81 8.08 10.26
CA ARG A 32 -1.55 7.64 9.66
C ARG A 32 -1.56 6.21 9.10
N ALA A 33 -1.88 5.21 9.96
CA ALA A 33 -1.57 3.81 9.66
C ALA A 33 -2.68 3.07 8.93
N LEU A 34 -3.94 3.41 9.21
CA LEU A 34 -5.09 2.68 8.68
C LEU A 34 -5.70 3.38 7.47
N PRO A 35 -6.14 2.61 6.45
CA PRO A 35 -6.88 3.15 5.32
C PRO A 35 -8.33 3.45 5.70
N ASP A 36 -8.96 4.44 5.05
CA ASP A 36 -10.41 4.60 5.09
C ASP A 36 -11.07 3.52 4.24
N VAL A 37 -12.16 2.94 4.73
CA VAL A 37 -12.86 1.85 4.03
C VAL A 37 -13.48 2.31 2.71
N ARG A 38 -13.87 3.59 2.60
CA ARG A 38 -14.59 4.17 1.47
C ARG A 38 -13.71 4.34 0.23
N ASP A 39 -12.43 4.77 0.41
CA ASP A 39 -11.49 5.00 -0.69
C ASP A 39 -10.24 4.12 -0.65
N GLY A 40 -10.04 3.35 0.42
CA GLY A 40 -8.90 2.44 0.59
C GLY A 40 -7.56 3.14 0.78
N LEU A 41 -7.54 4.43 1.10
CA LEU A 41 -6.34 5.24 1.18
C LEU A 41 -6.00 5.65 2.61
N LYS A 42 -4.72 5.68 2.91
CA LYS A 42 -4.20 6.40 4.07
C LYS A 42 -4.15 7.90 3.75
N PRO A 43 -4.16 8.79 4.77
CA PRO A 43 -4.13 10.23 4.54
C PRO A 43 -3.03 10.70 3.59
N VAL A 44 -1.80 10.18 3.72
CA VAL A 44 -0.69 10.55 2.84
C VAL A 44 -0.95 10.22 1.36
N HIS A 45 -1.53 9.04 1.07
CA HIS A 45 -1.85 8.64 -0.31
C HIS A 45 -2.94 9.53 -0.90
N ARG A 46 -3.98 9.82 -0.11
CA ARG A 46 -5.09 10.71 -0.51
C ARG A 46 -4.58 12.11 -0.83
N ARG A 47 -3.73 12.68 0.03
CA ARG A 47 -3.11 13.99 -0.14
C ARG A 47 -2.23 14.05 -1.40
N ILE A 48 -1.45 12.99 -1.68
CA ILE A 48 -0.64 12.90 -2.91
C ILE A 48 -1.55 12.93 -4.15
N LEU A 49 -2.57 12.07 -4.22
CA LEU A 49 -3.46 12.01 -5.38
C LEU A 49 -4.26 13.31 -5.56
N TYR A 50 -4.75 13.90 -4.47
CA TYR A 50 -5.45 15.18 -4.50
C TYR A 50 -4.55 16.32 -4.98
N THR A 51 -3.31 16.39 -4.49
CA THR A 51 -2.32 17.36 -4.96
C THR A 51 -1.99 17.17 -6.44
N MET A 52 -1.78 15.93 -6.89
CA MET A 52 -1.51 15.63 -8.30
C MET A 52 -2.69 16.06 -9.20
N TYR A 53 -3.92 15.83 -8.75
CA TYR A 53 -5.13 16.26 -9.45
C TYR A 53 -5.21 17.79 -9.55
N GLY A 54 -5.05 18.51 -8.43
CA GLY A 54 -5.06 19.98 -8.40
C GLY A 54 -3.96 20.62 -9.25
N ASN A 55 -2.80 19.95 -9.36
CA ASN A 55 -1.70 20.39 -10.22
C ASN A 55 -1.87 19.98 -11.71
N GLY A 56 -2.97 19.34 -12.09
CA GLY A 56 -3.25 18.92 -13.45
C GLY A 56 -2.32 17.83 -13.98
N LEU A 57 -1.78 16.97 -13.11
CA LEU A 57 -0.90 15.86 -13.49
C LEU A 57 -1.69 14.67 -14.04
N TYR A 58 -2.56 14.91 -14.99
CA TYR A 58 -3.44 13.92 -15.60
C TYR A 58 -2.67 12.90 -16.48
N PRO A 59 -3.25 11.73 -16.75
CA PRO A 59 -2.59 10.68 -17.56
C PRO A 59 -2.14 11.14 -18.95
N GLU A 60 -2.87 12.06 -19.56
CA GLU A 60 -2.61 12.59 -20.91
C GLU A 60 -1.57 13.72 -20.92
N LYS A 61 -1.22 14.24 -19.74
CA LYS A 61 -0.27 15.36 -19.61
C LYS A 61 1.16 14.84 -19.52
N PRO A 62 2.15 15.69 -19.80
CA PRO A 62 3.56 15.36 -19.59
C PRO A 62 3.86 14.99 -18.13
N PHE A 63 4.88 14.19 -17.93
CA PHE A 63 5.44 13.93 -16.61
C PHE A 63 6.00 15.21 -15.97
N ARG A 64 5.94 15.27 -14.65
CA ARG A 64 6.63 16.28 -13.84
C ARG A 64 7.52 15.64 -12.81
N LYS A 65 8.54 16.36 -12.36
CA LYS A 65 9.44 15.91 -11.31
C LYS A 65 8.68 15.54 -10.05
N CYS A 66 9.00 14.40 -9.44
CA CYS A 66 8.41 14.00 -8.18
C CYS A 66 8.65 15.04 -7.07
N ALA A 67 9.74 15.80 -7.17
CA ALA A 67 10.05 16.92 -6.28
C ALA A 67 8.93 17.97 -6.24
N ASP A 68 8.28 18.25 -7.37
CA ASP A 68 7.16 19.18 -7.43
C ASP A 68 5.95 18.66 -6.64
N THR A 69 5.58 17.41 -6.85
CA THR A 69 4.49 16.77 -6.10
C THR A 69 4.80 16.69 -4.60
N VAL A 70 5.99 16.22 -4.23
CA VAL A 70 6.41 16.09 -2.81
C VAL A 70 6.39 17.45 -2.12
N GLY A 71 6.97 18.49 -2.76
CA GLY A 71 7.00 19.84 -2.20
C GLY A 71 5.62 20.43 -1.98
N ASN A 72 4.71 20.27 -2.94
CA ASN A 72 3.33 20.76 -2.82
C ASN A 72 2.54 20.01 -1.74
N VAL A 73 2.69 18.69 -1.64
CA VAL A 73 2.06 17.89 -0.58
C VAL A 73 2.50 18.35 0.80
N LEU A 74 3.81 18.56 0.99
CA LEU A 74 4.37 19.03 2.27
C LEU A 74 3.87 20.41 2.63
N GLY A 75 3.94 21.34 1.68
CA GLY A 75 3.58 22.74 1.93
C GLY A 75 2.10 22.99 2.11
N GLN A 76 1.24 22.13 1.54
CA GLN A 76 -0.19 22.37 1.52
C GLN A 76 -1.00 21.48 2.46
N TYR A 77 -0.61 20.20 2.63
CA TYR A 77 -1.50 19.23 3.29
C TYR A 77 -0.81 18.31 4.31
N HIS A 78 0.48 18.03 4.19
CA HIS A 78 1.12 16.97 4.98
C HIS A 78 2.43 17.43 5.63
N PRO A 79 2.40 18.09 6.81
CA PRO A 79 3.57 18.68 7.45
C PRO A 79 4.44 17.62 8.16
N HIS A 80 5.00 16.70 7.38
CA HIS A 80 5.89 15.60 7.83
C HIS A 80 7.15 15.55 6.97
N GLY A 81 8.02 14.55 7.18
CA GLY A 81 9.25 14.41 6.40
C GLY A 81 9.01 14.11 4.91
N ASP A 82 9.80 14.71 4.04
CA ASP A 82 9.75 14.54 2.57
C ASP A 82 9.96 13.09 2.14
N ALA A 83 10.84 12.37 2.81
CA ALA A 83 11.08 10.95 2.56
C ALA A 83 9.80 10.12 2.69
N SER A 84 8.97 10.36 3.71
CA SER A 84 7.72 9.62 3.93
C SER A 84 6.69 9.86 2.81
N VAL A 85 6.62 11.08 2.29
CA VAL A 85 5.74 11.42 1.16
C VAL A 85 6.27 10.80 -0.13
N TYR A 86 7.58 10.87 -0.36
CA TYR A 86 8.18 10.29 -1.55
C TYR A 86 8.06 8.77 -1.58
N ASP A 87 8.32 8.09 -0.46
CA ASP A 87 8.17 6.63 -0.34
C ASP A 87 6.73 6.18 -0.61
N ALA A 88 5.74 6.94 -0.13
CA ALA A 88 4.34 6.67 -0.42
C ALA A 88 4.00 6.85 -1.92
N LEU A 89 4.52 7.91 -2.55
CA LEU A 89 4.37 8.16 -3.98
C LEU A 89 5.02 7.05 -4.80
N VAL A 90 6.25 6.67 -4.46
CA VAL A 90 6.99 5.58 -5.11
C VAL A 90 6.21 4.28 -5.03
N ARG A 91 5.71 3.92 -3.86
CA ARG A 91 4.94 2.68 -3.68
C ARG A 91 3.67 2.65 -4.53
N MET A 92 3.01 3.80 -4.73
CA MET A 92 1.85 3.88 -5.61
C MET A 92 2.19 3.73 -7.10
N ALA A 93 3.46 3.87 -7.48
CA ALA A 93 3.94 3.70 -8.85
C ALA A 93 4.55 2.31 -9.14
N GLN A 94 4.81 1.51 -8.10
CA GLN A 94 5.43 0.19 -8.25
C GLN A 94 4.40 -0.87 -8.64
N ASP A 95 4.59 -1.50 -9.78
CA ASP A 95 3.71 -2.57 -10.31
C ASP A 95 3.85 -3.90 -9.55
N PHE A 96 4.94 -4.08 -8.80
CA PHE A 96 5.15 -5.20 -7.89
C PHE A 96 4.63 -4.96 -6.47
N SER A 97 4.24 -3.72 -6.13
CA SER A 97 3.68 -3.34 -4.83
C SER A 97 2.16 -3.18 -4.87
N LEU A 98 1.62 -2.53 -5.89
CA LEU A 98 0.19 -2.35 -6.11
C LEU A 98 -0.28 -3.21 -7.28
N ARG A 99 -1.43 -3.88 -7.08
CA ARG A 99 -2.05 -4.67 -8.15
C ARG A 99 -2.51 -3.78 -9.32
N TYR A 100 -2.97 -2.57 -9.00
CA TYR A 100 -3.34 -1.52 -9.95
C TYR A 100 -2.68 -0.21 -9.52
N PRO A 101 -1.48 0.11 -10.06
CA PRO A 101 -0.75 1.32 -9.70
C PRO A 101 -1.58 2.60 -9.90
N LEU A 102 -1.57 3.47 -8.89
CA LEU A 102 -2.32 4.73 -8.91
C LEU A 102 -1.49 5.89 -9.48
N VAL A 103 -0.19 5.74 -9.52
CA VAL A 103 0.77 6.69 -10.08
C VAL A 103 1.50 6.03 -11.25
N HIS A 104 1.74 6.79 -12.30
CA HIS A 104 2.60 6.39 -13.41
C HIS A 104 3.95 7.08 -13.22
N GLY A 105 4.98 6.29 -12.93
CA GLY A 105 6.34 6.75 -12.72
C GLY A 105 7.19 6.68 -14.00
N HIS A 106 8.15 7.60 -14.11
CA HIS A 106 9.19 7.60 -15.13
C HIS A 106 10.56 7.78 -14.49
N GLY A 107 11.45 6.83 -14.71
CA GLY A 107 12.75 6.72 -14.07
C GLY A 107 12.86 5.48 -13.18
N ASN A 108 13.80 5.49 -12.25
CA ASN A 108 13.99 4.38 -11.30
C ASN A 108 13.12 4.56 -10.06
N PHE A 109 12.09 3.73 -9.93
CA PHE A 109 11.19 3.64 -8.77
C PHE A 109 11.48 2.42 -7.87
N GLY A 110 12.70 1.90 -7.91
CA GLY A 110 13.08 0.70 -7.17
C GLY A 110 12.81 -0.58 -7.94
N SER A 111 13.15 -1.70 -7.35
CA SER A 111 13.00 -3.03 -7.95
C SER A 111 12.50 -4.07 -6.95
N VAL A 112 12.11 -5.23 -7.46
CA VAL A 112 11.71 -6.39 -6.64
C VAL A 112 12.90 -6.96 -5.85
N ASP A 113 14.13 -6.61 -6.21
CA ASP A 113 15.37 -6.93 -5.48
C ASP A 113 15.56 -6.08 -4.23
N GLY A 114 14.73 -5.04 -4.08
CA GLY A 114 14.81 -4.11 -2.96
C GLY A 114 15.76 -2.95 -3.19
N ASP A 115 16.16 -2.71 -4.45
CA ASP A 115 16.90 -1.50 -4.78
C ASP A 115 16.06 -0.27 -4.45
N PRO A 116 16.65 0.77 -3.85
CA PRO A 116 15.94 2.00 -3.55
C PRO A 116 15.61 2.76 -4.84
N PRO A 117 14.53 3.57 -4.82
CA PRO A 117 14.25 4.49 -5.92
C PRO A 117 15.36 5.54 -6.02
N ALA A 118 15.54 6.11 -7.21
CA ALA A 118 16.38 7.29 -7.37
C ALA A 118 15.77 8.48 -6.60
N ALA A 119 16.58 9.46 -6.22
CA ALA A 119 16.10 10.63 -5.49
C ALA A 119 15.00 11.37 -6.30
N TYR A 120 14.01 11.92 -5.61
CA TYR A 120 12.80 12.54 -6.19
C TYR A 120 13.07 13.71 -7.16
N ARG A 121 14.27 14.29 -7.13
CA ARG A 121 14.72 15.30 -8.10
C ARG A 121 15.02 14.73 -9.49
N TYR A 122 15.25 13.42 -9.60
CA TYR A 122 15.51 12.74 -10.87
C TYR A 122 14.29 12.05 -11.45
N THR A 123 13.45 11.47 -10.60
CA THR A 123 12.24 10.76 -11.02
C THR A 123 11.11 11.71 -11.39
N GLU A 124 10.23 11.23 -12.24
CA GLU A 124 9.06 11.98 -12.72
C GLU A 124 7.80 11.15 -12.53
N SER A 125 6.67 11.80 -12.35
CA SER A 125 5.40 11.12 -12.14
C SER A 125 4.22 11.87 -12.73
N LYS A 126 3.14 11.14 -12.94
CA LYS A 126 1.79 11.63 -13.25
C LYS A 126 0.76 10.63 -12.76
N MET A 127 -0.50 11.00 -12.75
CA MET A 127 -1.58 10.10 -12.37
C MET A 127 -1.74 8.96 -13.38
N SER A 128 -2.12 7.79 -12.92
CA SER A 128 -2.54 6.69 -13.79
C SER A 128 -4.00 6.87 -14.24
N LYS A 129 -4.43 6.15 -15.29
CA LYS A 129 -5.82 6.22 -15.76
C LYS A 129 -6.83 5.77 -14.70
N ILE A 130 -6.46 4.77 -13.89
CA ILE A 130 -7.36 4.25 -12.86
C ILE A 130 -7.50 5.23 -11.69
N SER A 131 -6.46 5.96 -11.32
CA SER A 131 -6.53 6.94 -10.23
C SER A 131 -7.49 8.09 -10.53
N MET A 132 -7.70 8.44 -11.82
CA MET A 132 -8.73 9.41 -12.21
C MET A 132 -10.14 8.97 -11.81
N ARG A 133 -10.40 7.65 -11.72
CA ARG A 133 -11.68 7.12 -11.26
C ARG A 133 -11.92 7.31 -9.76
N MET A 134 -10.85 7.54 -9.00
CA MET A 134 -10.95 7.85 -7.57
C MET A 134 -11.35 9.31 -7.31
N LEU A 135 -11.06 10.20 -8.27
CA LEU A 135 -11.28 11.65 -8.14
C LEU A 135 -12.45 12.16 -9.01
N THR A 136 -13.10 11.27 -9.76
CA THR A 136 -14.24 11.64 -10.60
C THR A 136 -15.35 12.26 -9.76
N ASP A 137 -15.84 13.42 -10.17
CA ASP A 137 -16.91 14.19 -9.52
C ASP A 137 -16.53 14.80 -8.15
N ILE A 138 -15.25 14.90 -7.80
CA ILE A 138 -14.79 15.51 -6.54
C ILE A 138 -15.26 16.97 -6.40
N ASP A 139 -15.41 17.68 -7.54
CA ASP A 139 -15.84 19.08 -7.59
C ASP A 139 -17.38 19.23 -7.53
N LYS A 140 -18.14 18.13 -7.33
CA LYS A 140 -19.61 18.10 -7.34
C LYS A 140 -20.23 17.83 -5.96
N GLU A 141 -19.56 18.22 -4.90
CA GLU A 141 -20.04 18.02 -3.51
C GLU A 141 -20.37 16.56 -3.17
N THR A 142 -19.60 15.64 -3.75
CA THR A 142 -19.79 14.18 -3.54
C THR A 142 -19.16 13.66 -2.26
N VAL A 143 -18.25 14.43 -1.68
CA VAL A 143 -17.51 14.11 -0.44
C VAL A 143 -17.33 15.35 0.41
N ASP A 144 -17.17 15.16 1.72
CA ASP A 144 -16.90 16.23 2.64
C ASP A 144 -15.45 16.70 2.55
N PHE A 145 -15.23 17.98 2.82
CA PHE A 145 -13.94 18.62 2.92
C PHE A 145 -13.69 19.08 4.35
N MET A 146 -12.44 19.12 4.74
CA MET A 146 -11.99 19.62 6.04
C MET A 146 -10.82 20.59 5.84
N PRO A 147 -10.59 21.53 6.79
CA PRO A 147 -9.39 22.37 6.77
C PRO A 147 -8.11 21.52 6.78
N ASN A 148 -7.09 22.01 6.08
CA ASN A 148 -5.75 21.46 6.19
C ASN A 148 -5.10 21.83 7.53
N TYR A 149 -3.84 21.43 7.75
CA TYR A 149 -3.12 21.61 9.03
C TYR A 149 -2.95 23.07 9.49
N ASP A 150 -3.06 24.05 8.59
CA ASP A 150 -2.90 25.49 8.92
C ASP A 150 -4.16 26.34 8.60
N ASP A 151 -5.28 25.69 8.35
CA ASP A 151 -6.61 26.27 8.07
C ASP A 151 -6.68 27.17 6.81
N ARG A 152 -5.66 27.14 5.95
CA ARG A 152 -5.60 27.98 4.73
C ARG A 152 -6.25 27.32 3.52
N LEU A 153 -6.25 26.01 3.47
CA LEU A 153 -6.77 25.21 2.36
C LEU A 153 -7.77 24.18 2.86
N GLN A 154 -8.50 23.59 1.93
CA GLN A 154 -9.41 22.49 2.20
C GLN A 154 -8.84 21.21 1.56
N GLU A 155 -8.95 20.10 2.28
CA GLU A 155 -8.62 18.76 1.78
C GLU A 155 -9.82 17.83 1.89
N PRO A 156 -10.00 16.87 0.96
CA PRO A 156 -11.11 15.94 1.03
C PRO A 156 -10.92 14.94 2.18
N VAL A 157 -11.99 14.69 2.94
CA VAL A 157 -12.01 13.67 4.00
C VAL A 157 -11.76 12.30 3.40
N VAL A 158 -12.39 12.02 2.24
CA VAL A 158 -12.19 10.81 1.42
C VAL A 158 -12.29 11.18 -0.06
N LEU A 159 -11.76 10.35 -0.95
CA LEU A 159 -12.01 10.49 -2.38
C LEU A 159 -13.33 9.81 -2.78
N PRO A 160 -14.04 10.33 -3.82
CA PRO A 160 -15.32 9.75 -4.25
C PRO A 160 -15.24 8.34 -4.86
N SER A 161 -14.11 7.79 -4.98
CA SER A 161 -13.70 6.48 -5.50
C SER A 161 -14.80 5.65 -6.16
N ARG A 162 -14.79 5.54 -7.50
CA ARG A 162 -15.78 4.77 -8.26
C ARG A 162 -15.52 3.27 -8.34
N PHE A 163 -14.55 2.78 -7.57
CA PHE A 163 -14.27 1.36 -7.44
C PHE A 163 -13.75 1.07 -6.03
N PRO A 164 -13.93 -0.15 -5.50
CA PRO A 164 -13.56 -0.49 -4.13
C PRO A 164 -12.05 -0.70 -3.99
N ASN A 165 -11.29 0.39 -4.00
CA ASN A 165 -9.83 0.40 -3.99
C ASN A 165 -9.23 -0.35 -2.79
N LEU A 166 -9.90 -0.36 -1.63
CA LEU A 166 -9.41 -1.09 -0.46
C LEU A 166 -9.24 -2.59 -0.75
N LEU A 167 -10.18 -3.20 -1.47
CA LEU A 167 -10.08 -4.61 -1.85
C LEU A 167 -9.16 -4.79 -3.06
N VAL A 168 -9.23 -3.90 -4.03
CA VAL A 168 -8.52 -4.03 -5.31
C VAL A 168 -7.00 -3.92 -5.12
N ASN A 169 -6.52 -2.94 -4.37
CA ASN A 169 -5.09 -2.75 -4.08
C ASN A 169 -4.65 -3.28 -2.71
N GLY A 170 -5.60 -3.57 -1.84
CA GLY A 170 -5.28 -3.93 -0.46
C GLY A 170 -4.67 -2.78 0.34
N SER A 171 -4.30 -3.06 1.57
CA SER A 171 -3.55 -2.12 2.41
C SER A 171 -2.85 -2.86 3.55
N THR A 172 -1.66 -2.42 3.89
CA THR A 172 -0.95 -2.89 5.08
C THR A 172 -0.64 -1.69 5.98
N GLY A 173 -0.82 -1.85 7.28
CA GLY A 173 -0.52 -0.79 8.24
C GLY A 173 -0.32 -1.33 9.64
N ILE A 174 0.64 -0.76 10.35
CA ILE A 174 0.94 -1.09 11.74
C ILE A 174 0.67 0.18 12.55
N ALA A 175 -0.36 0.11 13.39
CA ALA A 175 -0.71 1.17 14.33
C ALA A 175 -0.36 0.74 15.77
N VAL A 176 -0.64 1.59 16.74
CA VAL A 176 -0.48 1.24 18.14
C VAL A 176 -1.64 0.33 18.56
N GLY A 177 -1.32 -0.86 19.06
CA GLY A 177 -2.32 -1.82 19.52
C GLY A 177 -3.09 -2.59 18.45
N MET A 178 -2.97 -2.21 17.16
CA MET A 178 -3.62 -2.92 16.05
C MET A 178 -2.83 -2.83 14.75
N ALA A 179 -3.08 -3.78 13.86
CA ALA A 179 -2.50 -3.80 12.52
C ALA A 179 -3.56 -4.23 11.49
N THR A 180 -3.37 -3.81 10.24
CA THR A 180 -4.16 -4.28 9.11
C THR A 180 -3.24 -4.86 8.04
N ASN A 181 -3.71 -5.93 7.37
CA ASN A 181 -3.02 -6.54 6.25
C ASN A 181 -4.06 -7.11 5.27
N ILE A 182 -4.61 -6.24 4.44
CA ILE A 182 -5.63 -6.58 3.45
C ILE A 182 -4.92 -6.85 2.13
N PRO A 183 -5.03 -8.08 1.57
CA PRO A 183 -4.40 -8.40 0.30
C PRO A 183 -5.13 -7.75 -0.87
N PRO A 184 -4.45 -7.55 -2.02
CA PRO A 184 -5.08 -7.08 -3.25
C PRO A 184 -5.93 -8.18 -3.90
N HIS A 185 -6.92 -7.74 -4.74
CA HIS A 185 -7.83 -8.63 -5.45
C HIS A 185 -8.00 -8.21 -6.91
N ASN A 186 -8.52 -9.13 -7.73
CA ASN A 186 -8.84 -8.83 -9.11
C ASN A 186 -10.02 -7.85 -9.21
N LEU A 187 -9.84 -6.78 -9.99
CA LEU A 187 -10.84 -5.72 -10.14
C LEU A 187 -12.18 -6.25 -10.68
N GLY A 188 -12.16 -7.14 -11.68
CA GLY A 188 -13.37 -7.73 -12.26
C GLY A 188 -14.12 -8.54 -11.22
N GLU A 189 -13.44 -9.45 -10.51
CA GLU A 189 -14.03 -10.26 -9.44
C GLU A 189 -14.68 -9.42 -8.33
N VAL A 190 -13.99 -8.33 -7.92
CA VAL A 190 -14.52 -7.42 -6.89
C VAL A 190 -15.76 -6.65 -7.38
N ILE A 191 -15.76 -6.22 -8.65
CA ILE A 191 -16.93 -5.56 -9.25
C ILE A 191 -18.10 -6.55 -9.36
N ASP A 192 -17.86 -7.79 -9.82
CA ASP A 192 -18.89 -8.83 -9.90
C ASP A 192 -19.50 -9.13 -8.51
N GLY A 193 -18.66 -9.19 -7.46
CA GLY A 193 -19.10 -9.31 -6.09
C GLY A 193 -19.94 -8.11 -5.62
N ALA A 194 -19.56 -6.89 -6.02
CA ALA A 194 -20.35 -5.69 -5.72
C ALA A 194 -21.70 -5.69 -6.44
N CYS A 195 -21.75 -6.10 -7.71
CA CYS A 195 -23.00 -6.28 -8.46
C CYS A 195 -23.90 -7.34 -7.79
N CYS A 196 -23.33 -8.47 -7.35
CA CYS A 196 -24.07 -9.49 -6.61
C CYS A 196 -24.73 -8.92 -5.34
N LEU A 197 -24.04 -8.05 -4.59
CA LEU A 197 -24.61 -7.37 -3.42
C LEU A 197 -25.69 -6.34 -3.76
N LEU A 198 -25.58 -5.66 -4.90
CA LEU A 198 -26.63 -4.74 -5.38
C LEU A 198 -27.90 -5.49 -5.77
N ASP A 199 -27.76 -6.62 -6.44
CA ASP A 199 -28.88 -7.47 -6.86
C ASP A 199 -29.49 -8.22 -5.66
N ASN A 200 -28.68 -8.64 -4.69
CA ASN A 200 -29.09 -9.32 -3.47
C ASN A 200 -28.36 -8.75 -2.24
N PRO A 201 -28.91 -7.71 -1.58
CA PRO A 201 -28.28 -7.10 -0.38
C PRO A 201 -28.06 -8.06 0.79
N ASN A 202 -28.73 -9.22 0.80
CA ASN A 202 -28.57 -10.27 1.81
C ASN A 202 -27.62 -11.40 1.35
N ALA A 203 -26.86 -11.22 0.28
CA ALA A 203 -25.93 -12.22 -0.21
C ALA A 203 -24.94 -12.61 0.91
N GLY A 204 -24.87 -13.89 1.20
CA GLY A 204 -23.93 -14.44 2.19
C GLY A 204 -22.52 -14.58 1.65
N LEU A 205 -21.59 -14.90 2.55
CA LEU A 205 -20.17 -15.06 2.21
C LEU A 205 -19.95 -16.06 1.06
N ASP A 206 -20.66 -17.17 1.06
CA ASP A 206 -20.49 -18.21 0.05
C ASP A 206 -20.83 -17.71 -1.35
N GLN A 207 -21.91 -16.93 -1.49
CA GLN A 207 -22.32 -16.32 -2.75
C GLN A 207 -21.28 -15.29 -3.23
N LEU A 208 -20.75 -14.46 -2.31
CA LEU A 208 -19.69 -13.50 -2.66
C LEU A 208 -18.40 -14.20 -3.09
N MET A 209 -18.07 -15.33 -2.48
CA MET A 209 -16.88 -16.13 -2.84
C MET A 209 -17.01 -16.89 -4.16
N GLU A 210 -18.19 -16.98 -4.77
CA GLU A 210 -18.36 -17.44 -6.15
C GLU A 210 -17.77 -16.45 -7.13
N HIS A 211 -17.82 -15.15 -6.82
CA HIS A 211 -17.25 -14.06 -7.60
C HIS A 211 -15.81 -13.75 -7.17
N ILE A 212 -15.58 -13.46 -5.89
CA ILE A 212 -14.28 -13.11 -5.33
C ILE A 212 -13.63 -14.38 -4.78
N LYS A 213 -12.85 -15.05 -5.61
CA LYS A 213 -12.26 -16.37 -5.31
C LYS A 213 -11.12 -16.32 -4.30
N GLY A 214 -10.43 -15.19 -4.22
CA GLY A 214 -9.29 -14.98 -3.33
C GLY A 214 -8.42 -13.80 -3.74
N PRO A 215 -7.33 -13.55 -3.01
CA PRO A 215 -6.35 -12.52 -3.36
C PRO A 215 -5.75 -12.73 -4.76
N ASP A 216 -5.46 -11.61 -5.42
CA ASP A 216 -4.77 -11.56 -6.71
C ASP A 216 -3.53 -10.67 -6.58
N PHE A 217 -2.37 -11.30 -6.42
CA PHE A 217 -1.12 -10.61 -6.12
C PHE A 217 -0.41 -10.13 -7.39
N PRO A 218 0.17 -8.91 -7.40
CA PRO A 218 0.85 -8.37 -8.58
C PRO A 218 2.07 -9.19 -9.02
N THR A 219 2.72 -9.89 -8.08
CA THR A 219 3.88 -10.74 -8.37
C THR A 219 3.51 -12.19 -8.68
N GLY A 220 2.21 -12.50 -8.74
CA GLY A 220 1.72 -13.86 -8.98
C GLY A 220 1.94 -14.81 -7.79
N GLY A 221 2.37 -16.01 -8.08
CA GLY A 221 2.55 -17.08 -7.08
C GLY A 221 1.34 -18.00 -6.96
N ILE A 222 1.45 -18.98 -6.09
CA ILE A 222 0.43 -20.00 -5.87
C ILE A 222 -0.06 -19.93 -4.43
N ILE A 223 -1.36 -19.74 -4.25
CA ILE A 223 -2.00 -19.80 -2.91
C ILE A 223 -2.23 -21.26 -2.54
N MET A 224 -1.74 -21.65 -1.37
CA MET A 224 -1.83 -23.02 -0.87
C MET A 224 -3.10 -23.23 -0.05
N GLY A 225 -4.14 -23.74 -0.72
CA GLY A 225 -5.44 -24.05 -0.11
C GLY A 225 -6.38 -22.85 0.03
N ARG A 226 -7.66 -23.12 0.28
CA ARG A 226 -8.73 -22.10 0.36
C ARG A 226 -9.20 -21.80 1.78
N SER A 227 -8.85 -22.64 2.74
CA SER A 227 -9.33 -22.51 4.13
C SER A 227 -8.92 -21.19 4.78
N GLY A 228 -7.66 -20.75 4.53
CA GLY A 228 -7.17 -19.47 5.03
C GLY A 228 -7.87 -18.27 4.42
N ILE A 229 -8.20 -18.32 3.12
CA ILE A 229 -8.99 -17.27 2.44
C ILE A 229 -10.39 -17.19 3.05
N ARG A 230 -11.08 -18.32 3.18
CA ARG A 230 -12.41 -18.38 3.76
C ARG A 230 -12.43 -17.86 5.21
N ALA A 231 -11.45 -18.25 6.02
CA ALA A 231 -11.33 -17.76 7.39
C ALA A 231 -11.11 -16.24 7.44
N ALA A 232 -10.22 -15.71 6.56
CA ALA A 232 -9.98 -14.28 6.46
C ALA A 232 -11.24 -13.50 6.10
N TYR A 233 -12.01 -13.96 5.12
CA TYR A 233 -13.23 -13.28 4.68
C TYR A 233 -14.39 -13.41 5.69
N ALA A 234 -14.48 -14.53 6.40
CA ALA A 234 -15.53 -14.76 7.38
C ALA A 234 -15.31 -14.00 8.71
N THR A 235 -14.05 -13.88 9.14
CA THR A 235 -13.73 -13.41 10.49
C THR A 235 -12.81 -12.17 10.52
N GLY A 236 -12.32 -11.73 9.36
CA GLY A 236 -11.25 -10.72 9.27
C GLY A 236 -9.87 -11.24 9.66
N ARG A 237 -9.73 -12.54 9.95
CA ARG A 237 -8.45 -13.17 10.34
C ARG A 237 -8.25 -14.49 9.61
N GLY A 238 -7.16 -14.60 8.87
CA GLY A 238 -6.82 -15.84 8.15
C GLY A 238 -5.33 -15.88 7.81
N LYS A 239 -4.79 -17.08 7.66
CA LYS A 239 -3.41 -17.30 7.23
C LYS A 239 -3.43 -17.79 5.78
N ILE A 240 -2.91 -16.98 4.87
CA ILE A 240 -2.77 -17.30 3.45
C ILE A 240 -1.30 -17.63 3.20
N ILE A 241 -1.04 -18.83 2.71
CA ILE A 241 0.33 -19.31 2.40
C ILE A 241 0.54 -19.17 0.91
N LEU A 242 1.58 -18.43 0.54
CA LEU A 242 2.01 -18.25 -0.84
C LEU A 242 3.25 -19.08 -1.13
N ARG A 243 3.30 -19.67 -2.32
CA ARG A 243 4.49 -20.30 -2.89
C ARG A 243 4.88 -19.64 -4.19
N ALA A 244 6.19 -19.65 -4.46
CA ALA A 244 6.72 -19.31 -5.77
C ALA A 244 6.18 -20.27 -6.84
N LYS A 245 6.04 -19.79 -8.07
CA LYS A 245 5.76 -20.66 -9.22
C LYS A 245 7.08 -21.09 -9.84
N THR A 246 7.27 -22.39 -9.89
CA THR A 246 8.53 -22.99 -10.35
C THR A 246 8.26 -24.11 -11.33
N HIS A 247 9.22 -24.36 -12.22
CA HIS A 247 9.26 -25.56 -13.06
C HIS A 247 10.69 -26.07 -13.17
N ILE A 248 10.82 -27.34 -13.54
CA ILE A 248 12.12 -27.99 -13.70
C ILE A 248 12.42 -28.13 -15.18
N GLU A 249 13.61 -27.68 -15.59
CA GLU A 249 14.14 -27.88 -16.94
C GLU A 249 15.32 -28.85 -16.91
N GLN A 250 15.31 -29.82 -17.84
CA GLN A 250 16.43 -30.71 -18.01
C GLN A 250 17.47 -30.10 -18.95
N HIS A 251 18.72 -30.08 -18.53
CA HIS A 251 19.83 -29.62 -19.35
C HIS A 251 20.50 -30.77 -20.07
N LYS A 252 21.11 -30.50 -21.23
CA LYS A 252 21.77 -31.52 -22.13
C LYS A 252 22.80 -32.40 -21.42
N ASN A 253 23.29 -32.03 -20.24
CA ASN A 253 24.30 -32.76 -19.46
C ASN A 253 23.71 -33.61 -18.30
N GLY A 254 22.40 -33.90 -18.32
CA GLY A 254 21.73 -34.64 -17.26
C GLY A 254 21.55 -33.85 -15.95
N ARG A 255 21.90 -32.56 -15.93
CA ARG A 255 21.63 -31.65 -14.80
C ARG A 255 20.24 -31.05 -14.95
N GLU A 256 19.61 -30.77 -13.83
CA GLU A 256 18.30 -30.10 -13.79
C GLU A 256 18.48 -28.65 -13.34
N ARG A 257 17.57 -27.79 -13.79
CA ARG A 257 17.42 -26.41 -13.33
C ARG A 257 16.05 -26.20 -12.75
N ILE A 258 15.99 -25.58 -11.59
CA ILE A 258 14.73 -25.06 -11.02
C ILE A 258 14.61 -23.64 -11.49
N ILE A 259 13.63 -23.36 -12.35
CA ILE A 259 13.30 -22.01 -12.84
C ILE A 259 12.18 -21.46 -11.98
N VAL A 260 12.41 -20.30 -11.35
CA VAL A 260 11.42 -19.56 -10.57
C VAL A 260 10.89 -18.43 -11.44
N THR A 261 9.62 -18.49 -11.84
CA THR A 261 8.98 -17.49 -12.71
C THR A 261 8.17 -16.45 -11.96
N GLU A 262 7.68 -16.80 -10.77
CA GLU A 262 6.91 -15.90 -9.89
C GLU A 262 7.35 -16.10 -8.46
N ILE A 263 7.51 -15.00 -7.72
CA ILE A 263 7.86 -15.04 -6.29
C ILE A 263 6.67 -14.57 -5.44
N PRO A 264 6.55 -15.00 -4.17
CA PRO A 264 5.49 -14.56 -3.29
C PRO A 264 5.48 -13.04 -3.10
N TYR A 265 4.28 -12.47 -3.01
CA TYR A 265 4.07 -11.05 -2.80
C TYR A 265 4.81 -10.53 -1.55
N MET A 266 5.40 -9.33 -1.66
CA MET A 266 6.20 -8.68 -0.61
C MET A 266 7.50 -9.42 -0.24
N VAL A 267 7.92 -10.39 -1.01
CA VAL A 267 9.22 -11.04 -0.85
C VAL A 267 10.28 -10.30 -1.64
N ASN A 268 11.37 -9.93 -0.99
CA ASN A 268 12.55 -9.36 -1.63
C ASN A 268 13.34 -10.49 -2.34
N LYS A 269 13.53 -10.37 -3.66
CA LYS A 269 14.17 -11.43 -4.47
C LYS A 269 15.62 -11.64 -4.09
N ALA A 270 16.42 -10.58 -3.91
CA ALA A 270 17.83 -10.70 -3.54
C ALA A 270 17.99 -11.41 -2.19
N ARG A 271 17.22 -11.04 -1.17
CA ARG A 271 17.24 -11.72 0.14
C ARG A 271 16.79 -13.17 0.08
N LEU A 272 15.86 -13.49 -0.82
CA LEU A 272 15.45 -14.88 -1.05
C LEU A 272 16.61 -15.71 -1.58
N ILE A 273 17.34 -15.18 -2.56
CA ILE A 273 18.52 -15.82 -3.16
C ILE A 273 19.62 -16.01 -2.11
N GLU A 274 19.94 -14.97 -1.33
CA GLU A 274 20.88 -15.02 -0.21
C GLU A 274 20.49 -16.12 0.79
N ARG A 275 19.22 -16.18 1.17
CA ARG A 275 18.72 -17.19 2.12
C ARG A 275 18.88 -18.62 1.60
N ILE A 276 18.65 -18.85 0.30
CA ILE A 276 18.88 -20.15 -0.32
C ILE A 276 20.36 -20.49 -0.28
N ALA A 277 21.24 -19.53 -0.63
CA ALA A 277 22.68 -19.73 -0.58
C ALA A 277 23.18 -20.06 0.85
N ASP A 278 22.63 -19.41 1.86
CA ASP A 278 22.94 -19.70 3.26
C ASP A 278 22.52 -21.11 3.68
N LEU A 279 21.33 -21.55 3.27
CA LEU A 279 20.88 -22.94 3.54
C LEU A 279 21.80 -23.98 2.91
N VAL A 280 22.36 -23.70 1.73
CA VAL A 280 23.37 -24.56 1.09
C VAL A 280 24.68 -24.55 1.88
N LYS A 281 25.18 -23.38 2.31
CA LYS A 281 26.39 -23.29 3.15
C LYS A 281 26.23 -23.99 4.50
N GLU A 282 25.04 -23.88 5.09
CA GLU A 282 24.70 -24.55 6.35
C GLU A 282 24.45 -26.08 6.19
N LYS A 283 24.58 -26.60 4.96
CA LYS A 283 24.32 -28.01 4.61
C LYS A 283 22.91 -28.50 4.96
N LYS A 284 21.96 -27.59 5.00
CA LYS A 284 20.52 -27.92 5.14
C LYS A 284 19.90 -28.33 3.82
N VAL A 285 20.49 -27.86 2.71
CA VAL A 285 20.18 -28.25 1.33
C VAL A 285 21.51 -28.53 0.65
N ASP A 286 21.72 -29.73 0.12
CA ASP A 286 23.01 -30.19 -0.41
C ASP A 286 23.02 -30.40 -1.95
N GLN A 287 21.87 -30.30 -2.62
CA GLN A 287 21.73 -30.61 -4.04
C GLN A 287 21.80 -29.40 -4.98
N ILE A 288 21.99 -28.19 -4.46
CA ILE A 288 22.10 -26.97 -5.26
C ILE A 288 23.57 -26.66 -5.49
N SER A 289 24.02 -26.72 -6.74
CA SER A 289 25.42 -26.47 -7.13
C SER A 289 25.66 -25.02 -7.57
N ASN A 290 24.64 -24.30 -8.06
CA ASN A 290 24.75 -22.93 -8.53
C ASN A 290 23.40 -22.21 -8.43
N ILE A 291 23.46 -20.93 -8.11
CA ILE A 291 22.28 -20.05 -8.07
C ILE A 291 22.56 -18.86 -8.97
N ARG A 292 21.61 -18.52 -9.82
CA ARG A 292 21.70 -17.39 -10.75
C ARG A 292 20.39 -16.58 -10.68
N ASP A 293 20.54 -15.29 -10.78
CA ASP A 293 19.45 -14.35 -11.01
C ASP A 293 19.33 -14.01 -12.49
#